data_9a4bfaeed2e95dbee44d59800fe20147
#
_entry.id   9a4bfaeed2e95dbee44d59800fe20147
#
_cell.length_a   1.000
_cell.length_b   1.000
_cell.length_c   1.000
_cell.angle_alpha   90.00
_cell.angle_beta   90.00
_cell.angle_gamma   90.00
#
_symmetry.space_group_name_H-M   'P 1'
#
loop_
_entity.id
_entity.type
_entity.pdbx_description
1 polymer ?
#
loop_
_entity_poly.entity_id
_entity_poly.type
_entity_poly.pdbx_seq_one_letter_code
_entity_poly.pdbx_strand_id
1 'polypeptide(L)'
;MGSSNRQKSVRAYRGQIASPGRPTIAWREDRVRFWVAIMTGIKTEEACVAARVSGPVGFRWFRHAGGVNSRLPEWVSGRYLSFSEREDIAIWHAQKVSAREIARRLKRDPSTILRELRRGASTRTYELDYKATTAQWHAERRARRPKVAKLVTNPRLRGYVQARLSGDVVDADGRRLGPDGPVWKGRNKPHRGDRRWVQAWSPEQISNRLKVEFPDDESMQISHEAIYQALYIEGRGALKRELVTCLRTGRALRVPRARNSQKAWGHVTNEVLISERPAEAEDRAVPGHWEGDLIIGLQRSAIGTVVDRSTRFTMLVHLPREEGYQHKHSTKNGPALAGYGAITMKNALANTMSTLPTQLARSLTWDRGKELSAHVAFKIETGIPVFFADPHAPWQRGTNENTNGLLRQYFPKGTDLTRWSSDDLQAVATAINNHPRKVLGWKTPAEAFEKQLRLLETAGGATID
;
A
#
# COMPACT_ATOMS: atom_id res chain seq x y z
N MET A 1 -42.95 6.44 4.95
CA MET A 1 -43.33 6.66 6.37
C MET A 1 -43.08 5.46 7.30
N GLY A 2 -42.49 4.34 6.87
CA GLY A 2 -42.29 3.12 7.67
C GLY A 2 -41.04 3.08 8.56
N SER A 3 -40.05 3.96 8.36
CA SER A 3 -38.78 3.89 9.13
C SER A 3 -38.85 4.54 10.54
N SER A 4 -39.72 5.52 10.71
CA SER A 4 -39.86 6.29 11.95
C SER A 4 -40.44 5.48 13.13
N ASN A 5 -41.40 4.59 12.85
CA ASN A 5 -42.07 3.81 13.91
C ASN A 5 -41.17 2.67 14.44
N ARG A 6 -40.35 2.08 13.59
CA ARG A 6 -39.40 1.03 13.96
C ARG A 6 -38.27 1.57 14.86
N GLN A 7 -37.81 2.79 14.59
CA GLN A 7 -36.82 3.46 15.44
C GLN A 7 -37.40 3.90 16.79
N LYS A 8 -38.68 4.26 16.86
CA LYS A 8 -39.36 4.63 18.12
C LYS A 8 -39.56 3.42 19.03
N SER A 9 -39.96 2.25 18.48
CA SER A 9 -40.12 1.03 19.28
C SER A 9 -38.81 0.52 19.87
N VAL A 10 -37.73 0.56 19.10
CA VAL A 10 -36.38 0.20 19.58
C VAL A 10 -35.87 1.17 20.66
N ARG A 11 -36.27 2.43 20.63
CA ARG A 11 -35.95 3.41 21.69
C ARG A 11 -36.73 3.17 22.99
N ALA A 12 -37.99 2.75 22.89
CA ALA A 12 -38.83 2.47 24.07
C ALA A 12 -38.27 1.31 24.94
N TYR A 13 -37.67 0.29 24.30
CA TYR A 13 -37.04 -0.83 25.00
C TYR A 13 -35.66 -0.54 25.62
N ARG A 14 -35.08 0.63 25.36
CA ARG A 14 -33.69 0.91 25.75
C ARG A 14 -33.52 1.63 27.10
N GLY A 15 -34.54 2.11 27.72
CA GLY A 15 -34.35 3.11 28.77
C GLY A 15 -33.67 4.38 28.21
N GLN A 16 -33.84 5.53 28.84
CA GLN A 16 -33.32 6.80 28.38
C GLN A 16 -31.78 6.73 28.12
N ILE A 17 -31.37 6.90 26.89
CA ILE A 17 -29.97 7.10 26.56
C ILE A 17 -29.63 8.54 26.98
N ALA A 18 -28.77 8.71 27.93
CA ALA A 18 -28.44 10.01 28.57
C ALA A 18 -27.74 11.02 27.62
N SER A 19 -27.40 10.64 26.39
CA SER A 19 -26.77 11.53 25.41
C SER A 19 -27.02 11.06 23.98
N PRO A 20 -27.30 11.98 23.01
CA PRO A 20 -27.33 11.67 21.60
C PRO A 20 -25.95 11.44 21.01
N GLY A 21 -24.93 11.38 21.82
CA GLY A 21 -23.54 11.11 21.44
C GLY A 21 -23.29 9.68 20.98
N ARG A 22 -22.09 9.44 20.54
CA ARG A 22 -21.53 8.18 20.03
C ARG A 22 -22.08 6.96 20.80
N PRO A 23 -22.66 5.95 20.14
CA PRO A 23 -23.20 4.79 20.83
C PRO A 23 -22.11 4.14 21.68
N THR A 24 -22.46 3.81 22.91
CA THR A 24 -21.59 3.09 23.85
C THR A 24 -20.98 1.89 23.13
N ILE A 25 -19.67 1.75 23.21
CA ILE A 25 -18.96 0.60 22.63
C ILE A 25 -19.53 -0.65 23.30
N ALA A 26 -20.17 -1.51 22.51
CA ALA A 26 -20.71 -2.76 23.03
C ALA A 26 -19.55 -3.62 23.53
N TRP A 27 -19.60 -3.98 24.81
CA TRP A 27 -18.55 -4.73 25.49
C TRP A 27 -18.53 -6.19 25.04
N ARG A 28 -17.42 -6.88 25.27
CA ARG A 28 -17.30 -8.31 24.98
C ARG A 28 -18.42 -9.13 25.65
N GLU A 29 -18.81 -8.74 26.86
CA GLU A 29 -19.89 -9.36 27.64
C GLU A 29 -21.25 -9.19 26.98
N ASP A 30 -21.53 -8.04 26.37
CA ASP A 30 -22.79 -7.80 25.64
C ASP A 30 -22.89 -8.72 24.42
N ARG A 31 -21.77 -8.92 23.73
CA ARG A 31 -21.72 -9.85 22.61
C ARG A 31 -21.92 -11.29 23.04
N VAL A 32 -21.39 -11.66 24.22
CA VAL A 32 -21.63 -12.98 24.83
C VAL A 32 -23.10 -13.17 25.12
N ARG A 33 -23.75 -12.20 25.82
CA ARG A 33 -25.18 -12.24 26.11
C ARG A 33 -26.04 -12.35 24.86
N PHE A 34 -25.72 -11.59 23.83
CA PHE A 34 -26.41 -11.63 22.54
C PHE A 34 -26.42 -13.05 21.96
N TRP A 35 -25.23 -13.67 21.86
CA TRP A 35 -25.13 -15.00 21.28
C TRP A 35 -25.72 -16.11 22.16
N VAL A 36 -25.65 -15.98 23.47
CA VAL A 36 -26.37 -16.89 24.40
C VAL A 36 -27.88 -16.81 24.12
N ALA A 37 -28.40 -15.61 23.97
CA ALA A 37 -29.83 -15.41 23.69
C ALA A 37 -30.21 -15.99 22.30
N ILE A 38 -29.40 -15.81 21.25
CA ILE A 38 -29.64 -16.44 19.95
C ILE A 38 -29.65 -17.97 20.03
N MET A 39 -28.76 -18.54 20.87
CA MET A 39 -28.71 -20.01 21.05
C MET A 39 -29.95 -20.59 21.73
N THR A 40 -30.71 -19.81 22.50
CA THR A 40 -31.99 -20.22 23.04
C THR A 40 -33.14 -20.19 22.03
N GLY A 41 -32.86 -19.83 20.78
CA GLY A 41 -33.83 -19.81 19.67
C GLY A 41 -34.69 -18.55 19.60
N ILE A 42 -34.39 -17.51 20.40
CA ILE A 42 -35.15 -16.24 20.30
C ILE A 42 -34.72 -15.42 19.10
N LYS A 43 -35.64 -14.55 18.64
CA LYS A 43 -35.38 -13.68 17.49
C LYS A 43 -34.24 -12.70 17.74
N THR A 44 -33.54 -12.29 16.68
CA THR A 44 -32.42 -11.36 16.77
C THR A 44 -32.77 -10.04 17.47
N GLU A 45 -34.00 -9.56 17.32
CA GLU A 45 -34.49 -8.35 18.00
C GLU A 45 -34.55 -8.53 19.51
N GLU A 46 -35.10 -9.66 19.97
CA GLU A 46 -35.17 -10.02 21.39
C GLU A 46 -33.78 -10.28 21.99
N ALA A 47 -32.88 -10.89 21.19
CA ALA A 47 -31.49 -11.08 21.60
C ALA A 47 -30.73 -9.76 21.77
N CYS A 48 -31.06 -8.74 20.96
CA CYS A 48 -30.52 -7.40 21.15
C CYS A 48 -30.97 -6.79 22.49
N VAL A 49 -32.24 -6.96 22.83
CA VAL A 49 -32.78 -6.48 24.10
C VAL A 49 -32.11 -7.21 25.29
N ALA A 50 -32.03 -8.53 25.24
CA ALA A 50 -31.40 -9.34 26.27
C ALA A 50 -29.92 -8.98 26.48
N ALA A 51 -29.22 -8.64 25.40
CA ALA A 51 -27.84 -8.22 25.45
C ALA A 51 -27.64 -6.71 25.76
N ARG A 52 -28.72 -5.96 25.91
CA ARG A 52 -28.70 -4.50 26.09
C ARG A 52 -27.93 -3.74 24.98
N VAL A 53 -28.00 -4.24 23.75
CA VAL A 53 -27.37 -3.60 22.57
C VAL A 53 -28.40 -3.07 21.60
N SER A 54 -27.98 -2.12 20.74
CA SER A 54 -28.87 -1.61 19.70
C SER A 54 -29.16 -2.65 18.62
N GLY A 55 -30.38 -2.61 18.05
CA GLY A 55 -30.73 -3.43 16.91
C GLY A 55 -29.63 -3.44 15.81
N PRO A 56 -29.19 -2.27 15.29
CA PRO A 56 -28.12 -2.20 14.31
C PRO A 56 -26.82 -2.91 14.70
N VAL A 57 -26.46 -2.92 15.97
CA VAL A 57 -25.26 -3.62 16.45
C VAL A 57 -25.47 -5.13 16.45
N GLY A 58 -26.59 -5.62 17.02
CA GLY A 58 -26.91 -7.04 17.05
C GLY A 58 -27.16 -7.62 15.65
N PHE A 59 -27.90 -6.92 14.79
CA PHE A 59 -28.09 -7.32 13.40
C PHE A 59 -26.77 -7.37 12.62
N ARG A 60 -25.84 -6.46 12.91
CA ARG A 60 -24.49 -6.50 12.32
C ARG A 60 -23.74 -7.74 12.78
N TRP A 61 -23.77 -8.05 14.08
CA TRP A 61 -23.13 -9.27 14.62
C TRP A 61 -23.72 -10.53 13.99
N PHE A 62 -25.07 -10.61 13.91
CA PHE A 62 -25.77 -11.75 13.31
C PHE A 62 -25.42 -11.93 11.84
N ARG A 63 -25.41 -10.85 11.06
CA ARG A 63 -25.07 -10.87 9.64
C ARG A 63 -23.61 -11.23 9.40
N HIS A 64 -22.68 -10.66 10.18
CA HIS A 64 -21.26 -10.96 10.06
C HIS A 64 -20.90 -12.39 10.45
N ALA A 65 -21.72 -13.03 11.29
CA ALA A 65 -21.55 -14.41 11.70
C ALA A 65 -22.35 -15.40 10.85
N GLY A 66 -23.01 -14.94 9.77
CA GLY A 66 -23.82 -15.82 8.92
C GLY A 66 -25.02 -16.46 9.66
N GLY A 67 -25.50 -15.85 10.73
CA GLY A 67 -26.61 -16.38 11.53
C GLY A 67 -26.22 -17.43 12.57
N VAL A 68 -24.94 -17.77 12.65
CA VAL A 68 -24.41 -18.79 13.58
C VAL A 68 -23.53 -18.12 14.65
N ASN A 69 -23.53 -18.68 15.86
CA ASN A 69 -22.64 -18.21 16.92
C ASN A 69 -21.17 -18.44 16.55
N SER A 70 -20.46 -17.38 16.19
CA SER A 70 -19.03 -17.40 15.89
C SER A 70 -18.12 -17.58 17.13
N ARG A 71 -18.61 -18.12 18.22
CA ARG A 71 -17.77 -18.48 19.39
C ARG A 71 -16.78 -19.59 19.08
N LEU A 72 -17.05 -20.39 18.06
CA LEU A 72 -16.01 -21.21 17.46
C LEU A 72 -15.08 -20.25 16.74
N PRO A 73 -13.82 -20.11 17.14
CA PRO A 73 -12.93 -19.18 16.49
C PRO A 73 -12.72 -19.61 15.04
N GLU A 74 -13.37 -18.93 14.10
CA GLU A 74 -13.12 -19.02 12.66
C GLU A 74 -11.73 -18.50 12.27
N TRP A 75 -10.85 -18.33 13.22
CA TRP A 75 -9.48 -17.84 13.06
C TRP A 75 -8.49 -18.94 12.72
N VAL A 76 -8.96 -20.06 12.24
CA VAL A 76 -8.03 -21.09 11.83
C VAL A 76 -7.66 -20.79 10.40
N SER A 77 -6.57 -20.03 10.23
CA SER A 77 -5.86 -20.04 8.95
C SER A 77 -5.70 -21.50 8.56
N GLY A 78 -5.81 -21.87 7.27
CA GLY A 78 -5.70 -23.26 6.81
C GLY A 78 -4.48 -24.04 7.32
N ARG A 79 -3.59 -23.38 8.08
CA ARG A 79 -2.41 -23.93 8.74
C ARG A 79 -2.73 -24.71 10.03
N TYR A 80 -3.81 -24.39 10.75
CA TYR A 80 -4.16 -25.01 12.04
C TYR A 80 -5.45 -25.80 11.92
N LEU A 81 -5.61 -26.83 12.76
CA LEU A 81 -6.86 -27.59 12.84
C LEU A 81 -7.95 -26.76 13.50
N SER A 82 -9.13 -26.74 12.91
CA SER A 82 -10.34 -26.17 13.49
C SER A 82 -10.90 -27.07 14.60
N PHE A 83 -11.85 -26.55 15.39
CA PHE A 83 -12.56 -27.37 16.38
C PHE A 83 -13.36 -28.49 15.69
N SER A 84 -14.02 -28.16 14.59
CA SER A 84 -14.76 -29.16 13.79
C SER A 84 -13.85 -30.28 13.29
N GLU A 85 -12.67 -29.96 12.74
CA GLU A 85 -11.69 -30.97 12.35
C GLU A 85 -11.23 -31.84 13.53
N ARG A 86 -11.14 -31.25 14.74
CA ARG A 86 -10.82 -32.00 15.96
C ARG A 86 -11.95 -32.92 16.43
N GLU A 87 -13.20 -32.51 16.23
CA GLU A 87 -14.37 -33.38 16.48
C GLU A 87 -14.38 -34.55 15.51
N ASP A 88 -14.15 -34.32 14.22
CA ASP A 88 -14.05 -35.37 13.22
C ASP A 88 -12.90 -36.34 13.53
N ILE A 89 -11.73 -35.82 13.94
CA ILE A 89 -10.60 -36.66 14.40
C ILE A 89 -11.01 -37.51 15.59
N ALA A 90 -11.71 -36.96 16.58
CA ALA A 90 -12.15 -37.70 17.76
C ALA A 90 -13.12 -38.84 17.40
N ILE A 91 -14.11 -38.57 16.54
CA ILE A 91 -15.10 -39.55 16.09
C ILE A 91 -14.40 -40.70 15.32
N TRP A 92 -13.58 -40.38 14.32
CA TRP A 92 -12.92 -41.38 13.51
C TRP A 92 -11.83 -42.17 14.29
N HIS A 93 -11.12 -41.50 15.20
CA HIS A 93 -10.18 -42.16 16.08
C HIS A 93 -10.87 -43.16 17.02
N ALA A 94 -12.05 -42.80 17.58
CA ALA A 94 -12.87 -43.72 18.36
C ALA A 94 -13.36 -44.90 17.53
N GLN A 95 -13.59 -44.73 16.23
CA GLN A 95 -13.92 -45.79 15.26
C GLN A 95 -12.70 -46.60 14.81
N LYS A 96 -11.53 -46.40 15.40
CA LYS A 96 -10.25 -47.05 15.06
C LYS A 96 -9.79 -46.80 13.62
N VAL A 97 -10.22 -45.72 12.99
CA VAL A 97 -9.72 -45.28 11.68
C VAL A 97 -8.26 -44.84 11.81
N SER A 98 -7.41 -45.30 10.86
CA SER A 98 -6.00 -44.97 10.91
C SER A 98 -5.73 -43.46 10.71
N ALA A 99 -4.66 -42.96 11.33
CA ALA A 99 -4.29 -41.54 11.21
C ALA A 99 -4.02 -41.10 9.74
N ARG A 100 -3.57 -42.01 8.90
CA ARG A 100 -3.39 -41.73 7.46
C ARG A 100 -4.71 -41.55 6.73
N GLU A 101 -5.71 -42.37 7.06
CA GLU A 101 -7.04 -42.28 6.47
C GLU A 101 -7.79 -41.02 7.00
N ILE A 102 -7.66 -40.70 8.27
CA ILE A 102 -8.18 -39.42 8.85
C ILE A 102 -7.58 -38.24 8.12
N ALA A 103 -6.26 -38.24 7.91
CA ALA A 103 -5.55 -37.18 7.18
C ALA A 103 -6.06 -37.05 5.74
N ARG A 104 -6.30 -38.15 5.03
CA ARG A 104 -6.85 -38.15 3.68
C ARG A 104 -8.25 -37.52 3.64
N ARG A 105 -9.14 -37.90 4.58
CA ARG A 105 -10.51 -37.31 4.69
C ARG A 105 -10.51 -35.84 4.95
N LEU A 106 -9.63 -35.36 5.83
CA LEU A 106 -9.51 -33.94 6.19
C LEU A 106 -8.67 -33.14 5.20
N LYS A 107 -8.08 -33.78 4.18
CA LYS A 107 -7.11 -33.15 3.25
C LYS A 107 -5.95 -32.46 4.00
N ARG A 108 -5.44 -33.12 5.02
CA ARG A 108 -4.33 -32.67 5.87
C ARG A 108 -3.16 -33.63 5.76
N ASP A 109 -1.97 -33.16 6.11
CA ASP A 109 -0.80 -34.01 6.16
C ASP A 109 -0.91 -35.04 7.31
N PRO A 110 -0.55 -36.34 7.10
CA PRO A 110 -0.59 -37.37 8.13
C PRO A 110 0.20 -37.02 9.39
N SER A 111 1.33 -36.30 9.24
CA SER A 111 2.12 -35.86 10.39
C SER A 111 1.38 -34.85 11.28
N THR A 112 0.46 -34.08 10.70
CA THR A 112 -0.39 -33.14 11.41
C THR A 112 -1.36 -33.89 12.33
N ILE A 113 -2.01 -34.93 11.81
CA ILE A 113 -2.94 -35.77 12.59
C ILE A 113 -2.21 -36.54 13.68
N LEU A 114 -1.08 -37.18 13.35
CA LEU A 114 -0.27 -37.89 14.35
C LEU A 114 0.20 -36.96 15.48
N ARG A 115 0.59 -35.74 15.13
CA ARG A 115 1.03 -34.73 16.10
C ARG A 115 -0.11 -34.25 16.97
N GLU A 116 -1.30 -34.10 16.41
CA GLU A 116 -2.51 -33.70 17.12
C GLU A 116 -2.96 -34.81 18.09
N LEU A 117 -3.02 -36.07 17.66
CA LEU A 117 -3.34 -37.23 18.51
C LEU A 117 -2.37 -37.36 19.69
N ARG A 118 -1.05 -37.27 19.44
CA ARG A 118 -0.02 -37.30 20.50
C ARG A 118 -0.16 -36.14 21.48
N ARG A 119 -0.52 -34.96 21.01
CA ARG A 119 -0.64 -33.75 21.86
C ARG A 119 -1.95 -33.64 22.62
N GLY A 120 -3.01 -34.25 22.10
CA GLY A 120 -4.35 -34.24 22.66
C GLY A 120 -4.70 -35.48 23.49
N ALA A 121 -3.77 -36.47 23.55
CA ALA A 121 -3.95 -37.65 24.36
C ALA A 121 -4.01 -37.32 25.86
N SER A 122 -4.97 -37.91 26.56
CA SER A 122 -5.08 -37.82 28.02
C SER A 122 -3.94 -38.59 28.68
N THR A 123 -3.17 -37.92 29.55
CA THR A 123 -2.07 -38.53 30.29
C THR A 123 -2.52 -39.32 31.53
N ARG A 124 -3.83 -39.31 31.82
CA ARG A 124 -4.39 -39.92 33.04
C ARG A 124 -4.82 -41.38 32.90
N THR A 125 -5.01 -41.82 31.67
CA THR A 125 -5.37 -43.22 31.38
C THR A 125 -4.31 -43.78 30.46
N TYR A 126 -3.88 -45.01 30.70
CA TYR A 126 -2.93 -45.74 29.82
C TYR A 126 -3.49 -45.96 28.41
N GLU A 127 -4.79 -45.75 28.20
CA GLU A 127 -5.43 -45.64 26.90
C GLU A 127 -5.37 -44.19 26.42
N LEU A 128 -4.77 -44.01 25.28
CA LEU A 128 -4.60 -42.68 24.60
C LEU A 128 -5.98 -42.16 24.14
N ASP A 129 -6.80 -41.73 25.08
CA ASP A 129 -8.16 -41.22 24.82
C ASP A 129 -8.05 -39.76 24.31
N TYR A 130 -8.35 -39.57 23.02
CA TYR A 130 -8.33 -38.25 22.39
C TYR A 130 -9.68 -37.57 22.49
N LYS A 131 -9.71 -36.37 23.10
CA LYS A 131 -10.91 -35.53 23.23
C LYS A 131 -10.72 -34.20 22.54
N ALA A 132 -11.60 -33.90 21.57
CA ALA A 132 -11.56 -32.67 20.77
C ALA A 132 -11.55 -31.40 21.64
N THR A 133 -12.37 -31.36 22.69
CA THR A 133 -12.44 -30.23 23.64
C THR A 133 -11.13 -30.00 24.38
N THR A 134 -10.49 -31.07 24.85
CA THR A 134 -9.20 -31.00 25.56
C THR A 134 -8.09 -30.56 24.59
N ALA A 135 -8.08 -31.15 23.41
CA ALA A 135 -7.12 -30.78 22.35
C ALA A 135 -7.27 -29.31 21.93
N GLN A 136 -8.51 -28.83 21.81
CA GLN A 136 -8.82 -27.42 21.51
C GLN A 136 -8.32 -26.51 22.64
N TRP A 137 -8.62 -26.84 23.90
CA TRP A 137 -8.15 -26.06 25.04
C TRP A 137 -6.61 -25.96 25.07
N HIS A 138 -5.91 -27.07 24.85
CA HIS A 138 -4.45 -27.07 24.73
C HIS A 138 -3.93 -26.26 23.55
N ALA A 139 -4.62 -26.29 22.42
CA ALA A 139 -4.26 -25.50 21.25
C ALA A 139 -4.41 -23.99 21.52
N GLU A 140 -5.54 -23.59 22.14
CA GLU A 140 -5.80 -22.21 22.53
C GLU A 140 -4.80 -21.71 23.58
N ARG A 141 -4.49 -22.54 24.59
CA ARG A 141 -3.49 -22.21 25.61
C ARG A 141 -2.11 -21.99 24.98
N ARG A 142 -1.71 -22.82 24.01
CA ARG A 142 -0.45 -22.66 23.27
C ARG A 142 -0.47 -21.43 22.36
N ALA A 143 -1.62 -21.11 21.74
CA ALA A 143 -1.77 -19.92 20.93
C ALA A 143 -1.69 -18.63 21.78
N ARG A 144 -2.16 -18.67 23.00
CA ARG A 144 -2.09 -17.54 23.97
C ARG A 144 -0.69 -17.37 24.58
N ARG A 145 0.22 -18.35 24.42
CA ARG A 145 1.57 -18.22 24.95
C ARG A 145 2.26 -17.04 24.27
N PRO A 146 2.68 -16.01 25.01
CA PRO A 146 3.35 -14.86 24.42
C PRO A 146 4.65 -15.31 23.75
N LYS A 147 4.70 -15.20 22.43
CA LYS A 147 5.97 -15.33 21.70
C LYS A 147 6.71 -14.02 21.88
N VAL A 148 7.95 -14.09 22.33
CA VAL A 148 8.79 -12.91 22.38
C VAL A 148 8.90 -12.35 20.97
N ALA A 149 8.61 -11.06 20.83
CA ALA A 149 8.59 -10.43 19.50
C ALA A 149 10.01 -10.44 18.92
N LYS A 150 10.15 -10.85 17.65
CA LYS A 150 11.44 -10.95 16.94
C LYS A 150 12.25 -9.66 17.00
N LEU A 151 11.56 -8.51 16.94
CA LEU A 151 12.18 -7.18 17.07
C LEU A 151 12.74 -6.88 18.47
N VAL A 152 12.31 -7.60 19.51
CA VAL A 152 12.89 -7.49 20.86
C VAL A 152 14.17 -8.29 20.94
N THR A 153 14.16 -9.52 20.42
CA THR A 153 15.26 -10.48 20.53
C THR A 153 16.37 -10.28 19.50
N ASN A 154 16.09 -9.63 18.36
CA ASN A 154 17.08 -9.39 17.31
C ASN A 154 17.35 -7.89 17.13
N PRO A 155 18.45 -7.36 17.73
CA PRO A 155 18.82 -5.95 17.62
C PRO A 155 19.16 -5.53 16.17
N ARG A 156 19.78 -6.43 15.39
CA ARG A 156 20.14 -6.17 13.98
C ARG A 156 18.88 -5.96 13.13
N LEU A 157 17.90 -6.85 13.25
CA LEU A 157 16.60 -6.71 12.57
C LEU A 157 15.88 -5.43 13.02
N ARG A 158 15.89 -5.15 14.33
CA ARG A 158 15.28 -3.93 14.87
C ARG A 158 15.92 -2.67 14.30
N GLY A 159 17.25 -2.59 14.29
CA GLY A 159 17.99 -1.46 13.71
C GLY A 159 17.67 -1.25 12.24
N TYR A 160 17.66 -2.33 11.45
CA TYR A 160 17.27 -2.31 10.04
C TYR A 160 15.86 -1.75 9.83
N VAL A 161 14.88 -2.25 10.58
CA VAL A 161 13.47 -1.81 10.47
C VAL A 161 13.33 -0.35 10.92
N GLN A 162 13.98 0.05 12.00
CA GLN A 162 13.92 1.44 12.49
C GLN A 162 14.52 2.43 11.50
N ALA A 163 15.70 2.16 10.96
CA ALA A 163 16.37 3.04 10.00
C ALA A 163 15.51 3.28 8.77
N ARG A 164 14.85 2.23 8.25
CA ARG A 164 14.00 2.34 7.06
C ARG A 164 12.63 2.95 7.33
N LEU A 165 12.09 2.78 8.53
CA LEU A 165 10.87 3.46 8.95
C LEU A 165 11.09 4.95 9.21
N SER A 166 12.25 5.34 9.74
CA SER A 166 12.59 6.74 9.96
C SER A 166 13.08 7.46 8.69
N GLY A 167 13.50 6.70 7.68
CA GLY A 167 14.17 7.24 6.50
C GLY A 167 15.66 7.52 6.72
N ASP A 168 16.20 7.11 7.85
CA ASP A 168 17.64 7.25 8.17
C ASP A 168 18.44 6.05 7.61
N VAL A 169 18.35 5.83 6.30
CA VAL A 169 19.10 4.77 5.63
C VAL A 169 20.50 5.29 5.32
N VAL A 170 21.49 4.54 5.76
CA VAL A 170 22.91 4.81 5.49
C VAL A 170 23.49 3.70 4.61
N ASP A 171 24.52 4.04 3.83
CA ASP A 171 25.33 3.08 3.09
C ASP A 171 26.28 2.29 4.03
N ALA A 172 27.11 1.44 3.43
CA ALA A 172 28.09 0.65 4.17
C ALA A 172 29.13 1.52 4.90
N ASP A 173 29.39 2.73 4.42
CA ASP A 173 30.34 3.70 4.97
C ASP A 173 29.69 4.61 6.02
N GLY A 174 28.41 4.39 6.36
CA GLY A 174 27.68 5.19 7.34
C GLY A 174 27.18 6.55 6.82
N ARG A 175 27.29 6.82 5.51
CA ARG A 175 26.80 8.03 4.89
C ARG A 175 25.30 7.90 4.64
N ARG A 176 24.57 8.97 4.87
CA ARG A 176 23.11 9.00 4.62
C ARG A 176 22.83 8.85 3.12
N LEU A 177 22.01 7.86 2.76
CA LEU A 177 21.59 7.66 1.38
C LEU A 177 20.57 8.72 0.94
N GLY A 178 20.88 9.43 -0.10
CA GLY A 178 20.02 10.45 -0.71
C GLY A 178 20.15 11.83 -0.07
N PRO A 179 19.70 12.86 -0.78
CA PRO A 179 19.65 14.23 -0.28
C PRO A 179 18.67 14.37 0.87
N ASP A 180 18.79 15.45 1.62
CA ASP A 180 17.77 15.81 2.60
C ASP A 180 16.42 15.96 1.93
N GLY A 181 15.39 15.36 2.53
CA GLY A 181 14.04 15.49 2.01
C GLY A 181 13.59 16.95 2.04
N PRO A 182 12.81 17.40 1.05
CA PRO A 182 12.35 18.77 1.00
C PRO A 182 11.50 19.11 2.22
N VAL A 183 11.67 20.33 2.72
CA VAL A 183 10.87 20.84 3.82
C VAL A 183 9.40 20.96 3.36
N TRP A 184 8.48 20.53 4.20
CA TRP A 184 7.06 20.68 3.93
C TRP A 184 6.66 22.14 3.78
N LYS A 185 6.14 22.52 2.61
CA LYS A 185 5.69 23.87 2.30
C LYS A 185 4.16 24.00 2.17
N GLY A 186 3.41 23.00 2.65
CA GLY A 186 1.94 22.97 2.54
C GLY A 186 1.22 23.86 3.53
N ARG A 187 0.12 24.50 3.11
CA ARG A 187 -0.62 25.53 3.87
C ARG A 187 -1.50 24.96 4.99
N ASN A 188 -2.15 23.82 4.78
CA ASN A 188 -3.32 23.44 5.57
C ASN A 188 -3.12 22.27 6.55
N LYS A 189 -1.92 21.78 6.73
CA LYS A 189 -1.65 20.67 7.64
C LYS A 189 -0.27 20.80 8.27
N PRO A 190 -0.06 21.80 9.15
CA PRO A 190 1.25 22.03 9.80
C PRO A 190 1.74 20.80 10.57
N HIS A 191 0.83 19.98 11.14
CA HIS A 191 1.16 18.71 11.78
C HIS A 191 1.75 17.64 10.83
N ARG A 192 1.76 17.89 9.53
CA ARG A 192 2.47 17.06 8.54
C ARG A 192 3.88 17.56 8.23
N GLY A 193 4.24 18.77 8.69
CA GLY A 193 5.56 19.36 8.51
C GLY A 193 6.68 18.52 9.12
N ASP A 194 6.40 17.88 10.26
CA ASP A 194 7.38 17.08 10.99
C ASP A 194 7.47 15.61 10.50
N ARG A 195 6.72 15.26 9.48
CA ARG A 195 6.71 13.88 8.97
C ARG A 195 7.93 13.61 8.12
N ARG A 196 8.84 12.78 8.61
CA ARG A 196 10.00 12.24 7.89
C ARG A 196 9.64 11.12 6.90
N TRP A 197 8.39 11.06 6.46
CA TRP A 197 7.88 10.02 5.56
C TRP A 197 8.45 10.09 4.14
N VAL A 198 9.12 11.16 3.81
CA VAL A 198 9.72 11.42 2.47
C VAL A 198 10.67 10.31 2.05
N GLN A 199 11.48 9.81 2.97
CA GLN A 199 12.44 8.72 2.73
C GLN A 199 12.03 7.41 3.41
N ALA A 200 10.97 7.43 4.22
CA ALA A 200 10.52 6.29 4.99
C ALA A 200 9.88 5.20 4.12
N TRP A 201 10.27 3.95 4.35
CA TRP A 201 9.66 2.81 3.71
C TRP A 201 8.42 2.34 4.47
N SER A 202 7.45 1.81 3.76
CA SER A 202 6.30 1.16 4.40
C SER A 202 6.72 -0.19 5.02
N PRO A 203 6.00 -0.67 6.05
CA PRO A 203 6.24 -2.00 6.60
C PRO A 203 6.21 -3.13 5.57
N GLU A 204 5.38 -3.02 4.52
CA GLU A 204 5.31 -3.99 3.42
C GLU A 204 6.61 -3.97 2.58
N GLN A 205 7.11 -2.78 2.26
CA GLN A 205 8.38 -2.63 1.54
C GLN A 205 9.54 -3.23 2.36
N ILE A 206 9.61 -2.92 3.65
CA ILE A 206 10.65 -3.43 4.57
C ILE A 206 10.60 -4.96 4.64
N SER A 207 9.42 -5.52 4.91
CA SER A 207 9.23 -6.97 5.05
C SER A 207 9.66 -7.76 3.82
N ASN A 208 9.34 -7.24 2.63
CA ASN A 208 9.68 -7.94 1.39
C ASN A 208 11.10 -7.66 0.92
N ARG A 209 11.64 -6.48 1.21
CA ARG A 209 13.04 -6.16 0.92
C ARG A 209 14.02 -7.00 1.74
N LEU A 210 13.70 -7.29 2.99
CA LEU A 210 14.48 -8.20 3.84
C LEU A 210 14.64 -9.58 3.20
N LYS A 211 13.64 -10.08 2.48
CA LYS A 211 13.74 -11.36 1.76
C LYS A 211 14.68 -11.30 0.55
N VAL A 212 14.85 -10.12 -0.04
CA VAL A 212 15.77 -9.90 -1.17
C VAL A 212 17.20 -9.73 -0.69
N GLU A 213 17.40 -8.97 0.41
CA GLU A 213 18.73 -8.68 0.95
C GLU A 213 19.29 -9.82 1.80
N PHE A 214 18.41 -10.59 2.47
CA PHE A 214 18.79 -11.68 3.38
C PHE A 214 17.97 -12.95 3.05
N PRO A 215 18.14 -13.54 1.85
CA PRO A 215 17.32 -14.68 1.42
C PRO A 215 17.49 -15.90 2.33
N ASP A 216 18.70 -16.17 2.81
CA ASP A 216 19.06 -17.34 3.58
C ASP A 216 19.06 -17.12 5.10
N ASP A 217 18.85 -15.88 5.56
CA ASP A 217 18.82 -15.54 6.98
C ASP A 217 17.39 -15.38 7.51
N GLU A 218 16.82 -16.49 8.01
CA GLU A 218 15.47 -16.46 8.63
C GLU A 218 15.39 -15.51 9.84
N SER A 219 16.50 -15.22 10.52
CA SER A 219 16.52 -14.32 11.66
C SER A 219 16.17 -12.88 11.26
N MET A 220 16.51 -12.49 10.02
CA MET A 220 16.19 -11.21 9.40
C MET A 220 14.83 -11.16 8.74
N GLN A 221 14.07 -12.27 8.69
CA GLN A 221 12.74 -12.30 8.09
C GLN A 221 11.67 -11.86 9.09
N ILE A 222 10.82 -10.92 8.70
CA ILE A 222 9.69 -10.45 9.52
C ILE A 222 8.49 -10.11 8.61
N SER A 223 7.26 -10.35 9.09
CA SER A 223 6.06 -9.95 8.36
C SER A 223 5.75 -8.47 8.58
N HIS A 224 5.14 -7.83 7.57
CA HIS A 224 4.69 -6.43 7.69
C HIS A 224 3.68 -6.24 8.82
N GLU A 225 2.85 -7.25 9.10
CA GLU A 225 1.90 -7.22 10.21
C GLU A 225 2.61 -7.19 11.56
N ALA A 226 3.71 -7.95 11.73
CA ALA A 226 4.49 -7.91 12.96
C ALA A 226 5.17 -6.55 13.18
N ILE A 227 5.56 -5.86 12.10
CA ILE A 227 6.07 -4.48 12.17
C ILE A 227 4.95 -3.52 12.59
N TYR A 228 3.74 -3.63 12.01
CA TYR A 228 2.59 -2.83 12.42
C TYR A 228 2.22 -3.07 13.88
N GLN A 229 2.18 -4.32 14.31
CA GLN A 229 1.90 -4.66 15.71
C GLN A 229 2.93 -4.07 16.67
N ALA A 230 4.21 -4.07 16.31
CA ALA A 230 5.27 -3.46 17.12
C ALA A 230 5.15 -1.94 17.22
N LEU A 231 4.56 -1.28 16.20
CA LEU A 231 4.34 0.18 16.20
C LEU A 231 3.13 0.60 17.03
N TYR A 232 2.04 -0.20 17.03
CA TYR A 232 0.74 0.22 17.55
C TYR A 232 0.34 -0.43 18.87
N ILE A 233 0.93 -1.57 19.24
CA ILE A 233 0.57 -2.27 20.48
C ILE A 233 1.52 -1.83 21.60
N GLU A 234 0.95 -1.14 22.59
CA GLU A 234 1.66 -0.80 23.83
C GLU A 234 2.12 -2.07 24.56
N GLY A 235 3.36 -2.06 25.08
CA GLY A 235 3.96 -3.20 25.78
C GLY A 235 4.79 -4.15 24.90
N ARG A 236 4.73 -4.05 23.57
CA ARG A 236 5.65 -4.77 22.66
C ARG A 236 6.81 -3.91 22.16
N GLY A 237 7.01 -2.77 22.79
CA GLY A 237 7.91 -1.62 22.59
C GLY A 237 9.30 -1.78 21.98
N ALA A 238 9.45 -2.70 21.00
CA ALA A 238 10.71 -2.87 20.27
C ALA A 238 11.00 -1.71 19.30
N LEU A 239 9.97 -0.97 18.87
CA LEU A 239 10.11 0.16 17.96
C LEU A 239 9.72 1.47 18.66
N LYS A 240 10.41 2.55 18.34
CA LYS A 240 10.08 3.88 18.87
C LYS A 240 8.69 4.32 18.39
N ARG A 241 7.82 4.78 19.29
CA ARG A 241 6.45 5.21 19.00
C ARG A 241 6.38 6.35 17.96
N GLU A 242 7.39 7.19 17.95
CA GLU A 242 7.54 8.30 16.98
C GLU A 242 7.54 7.83 15.53
N LEU A 243 7.96 6.58 15.28
CA LEU A 243 7.98 5.99 13.93
C LEU A 243 6.60 5.80 13.32
N VAL A 244 5.51 5.85 14.11
CA VAL A 244 4.13 5.86 13.61
C VAL A 244 3.88 7.08 12.73
N THR A 245 4.50 8.22 13.04
CA THR A 245 4.39 9.46 12.25
C THR A 245 5.06 9.33 10.88
N CYS A 246 5.99 8.41 10.74
CA CYS A 246 6.69 8.14 9.48
C CYS A 246 5.85 7.31 8.50
N LEU A 247 4.76 6.70 8.94
CA LEU A 247 3.86 5.97 8.05
C LEU A 247 3.11 6.91 7.12
N ARG A 248 2.98 6.51 5.86
CA ARG A 248 2.36 7.29 4.79
C ARG A 248 1.01 7.92 5.14
N THR A 249 0.17 7.23 5.88
CA THR A 249 -1.16 7.73 6.27
C THR A 249 -1.22 8.20 7.72
N GLY A 250 -0.25 7.83 8.55
CA GLY A 250 -0.26 8.04 9.99
C GLY A 250 -1.49 7.45 10.68
N ARG A 251 -2.16 6.48 10.04
CA ARG A 251 -3.39 5.84 10.53
C ARG A 251 -3.13 4.39 10.92
N ALA A 252 -3.65 4.01 12.07
CA ALA A 252 -3.58 2.64 12.56
C ALA A 252 -4.46 1.65 11.76
N LEU A 253 -5.48 2.14 11.03
CA LEU A 253 -6.46 1.31 10.34
C LEU A 253 -6.58 1.66 8.85
N ARG A 254 -6.65 0.64 8.00
CA ARG A 254 -6.98 0.76 6.57
C ARG A 254 -8.47 1.13 6.41
N VAL A 255 -8.74 2.22 5.69
CA VAL A 255 -10.10 2.59 5.27
C VAL A 255 -10.25 2.24 3.79
N PRO A 256 -11.34 1.57 3.35
CA PRO A 256 -11.60 1.28 1.94
C PRO A 256 -11.68 2.56 1.09
N ARG A 257 -11.14 2.51 -0.13
CA ARG A 257 -11.20 3.64 -1.07
C ARG A 257 -12.59 3.74 -1.70
N ALA A 258 -13.22 4.93 -1.61
CA ALA A 258 -14.38 5.27 -2.43
C ALA A 258 -13.94 5.61 -3.86
N ARG A 259 -14.68 5.14 -4.87
CA ARG A 259 -14.45 5.45 -6.29
C ARG A 259 -14.93 6.86 -6.61
N ASN A 260 -14.13 7.62 -7.36
CA ASN A 260 -14.48 8.96 -7.84
C ASN A 260 -14.63 8.99 -9.35
N SER A 261 -15.56 9.83 -9.82
CA SER A 261 -16.06 9.94 -11.18
C SER A 261 -15.30 10.95 -12.07
N GLN A 262 -15.58 10.89 -13.34
CA GLN A 262 -14.94 11.39 -14.57
C GLN A 262 -14.91 12.92 -14.77
N LYS A 263 -14.00 13.39 -15.64
CA LYS A 263 -13.91 14.77 -16.16
C LYS A 263 -13.75 14.80 -17.68
N ALA A 264 -14.19 15.90 -18.29
CA ALA A 264 -14.37 16.14 -19.72
C ALA A 264 -13.13 16.66 -20.50
N TRP A 265 -13.17 16.65 -21.81
CA TRP A 265 -12.10 16.53 -22.82
C TRP A 265 -11.90 17.76 -23.73
N GLY A 266 -10.73 17.83 -24.40
CA GLY A 266 -10.41 18.82 -25.44
C GLY A 266 -9.74 18.16 -26.66
N HIS A 267 -9.94 18.73 -27.86
CA HIS A 267 -9.45 18.26 -29.16
C HIS A 267 -8.07 18.82 -29.52
N VAL A 268 -7.21 18.00 -30.18
CA VAL A 268 -5.90 18.40 -30.73
C VAL A 268 -5.68 17.77 -32.13
N THR A 269 -4.92 18.46 -32.99
CA THR A 269 -4.67 18.14 -34.40
C THR A 269 -3.22 17.65 -34.61
N ASN A 270 -3.02 16.73 -35.58
CA ASN A 270 -1.72 16.20 -36.09
C ASN A 270 -0.77 15.59 -35.06
N GLU A 271 -1.23 14.54 -34.37
CA GLU A 271 -0.43 13.81 -33.39
C GLU A 271 -0.09 12.41 -33.89
N VAL A 272 1.14 11.96 -33.61
CA VAL A 272 1.52 10.55 -33.82
C VAL A 272 0.85 9.72 -32.72
N LEU A 273 -0.07 8.85 -33.12
CA LEU A 273 -0.85 8.06 -32.18
C LEU A 273 0.01 7.00 -31.48
N ILE A 274 -0.43 6.60 -30.30
CA ILE A 274 0.22 5.55 -29.51
C ILE A 274 0.27 4.21 -30.27
N SER A 275 -0.63 3.99 -31.23
CA SER A 275 -0.64 2.81 -32.11
C SER A 275 0.61 2.71 -33.00
N GLU A 276 1.29 3.82 -33.25
CA GLU A 276 2.54 3.87 -34.00
C GLU A 276 3.80 3.70 -33.15
N ARG A 277 3.61 3.55 -31.83
CA ARG A 277 4.71 3.32 -30.90
C ARG A 277 5.28 1.92 -31.10
N PRO A 278 6.63 1.73 -31.02
CA PRO A 278 7.26 0.42 -31.13
C PRO A 278 6.65 -0.60 -30.14
N ALA A 279 6.41 -1.83 -30.59
CA ALA A 279 5.84 -2.90 -29.79
C ALA A 279 6.66 -3.20 -28.52
N GLU A 280 7.99 -3.05 -28.58
CA GLU A 280 8.90 -3.20 -27.42
C GLU A 280 8.57 -2.25 -26.26
N ALA A 281 7.97 -1.10 -26.55
CA ALA A 281 7.52 -0.17 -25.52
C ALA A 281 6.28 -0.69 -24.77
N GLU A 282 5.48 -1.58 -25.36
CA GLU A 282 4.29 -2.14 -24.70
C GLU A 282 4.65 -3.20 -23.70
N ASP A 283 5.59 -4.07 -23.99
CA ASP A 283 6.02 -5.18 -23.14
C ASP A 283 6.72 -4.71 -21.86
N ARG A 284 7.10 -3.43 -21.78
CA ARG A 284 7.85 -2.86 -20.66
C ARG A 284 9.14 -3.62 -20.33
N ALA A 285 9.62 -4.41 -21.29
CA ALA A 285 10.84 -5.19 -21.13
C ALA A 285 12.08 -4.36 -21.43
N VAL A 286 11.96 -3.44 -22.40
CA VAL A 286 13.06 -2.59 -22.86
C VAL A 286 13.03 -1.24 -22.15
N PRO A 287 14.11 -0.83 -21.47
CA PRO A 287 14.21 0.49 -20.84
C PRO A 287 14.41 1.59 -21.89
N GLY A 288 14.11 2.84 -21.50
CA GLY A 288 14.25 4.02 -22.36
C GLY A 288 12.94 4.48 -22.99
N HIS A 289 11.82 3.80 -22.73
CA HIS A 289 10.49 4.25 -23.10
C HIS A 289 9.83 4.94 -21.92
N TRP A 290 9.60 6.24 -22.04
CA TRP A 290 9.15 7.11 -20.95
C TRP A 290 7.66 7.44 -21.06
N GLU A 291 6.99 7.57 -19.92
CA GLU A 291 5.66 8.15 -19.80
C GLU A 291 5.77 9.51 -19.12
N GLY A 292 5.20 10.55 -19.71
CA GLY A 292 5.20 11.90 -19.15
C GLY A 292 3.81 12.40 -18.79
N ASP A 293 3.72 13.30 -17.81
CA ASP A 293 2.47 13.93 -17.35
C ASP A 293 2.79 15.17 -16.50
N LEU A 294 1.76 15.91 -16.12
CA LEU A 294 1.86 17.08 -15.24
C LEU A 294 1.15 16.86 -13.91
N ILE A 295 1.80 17.24 -12.84
CA ILE A 295 1.17 17.42 -11.55
C ILE A 295 0.75 18.89 -11.42
N ILE A 296 -0.56 19.15 -11.43
CA ILE A 296 -1.11 20.50 -11.38
C ILE A 296 -1.47 20.86 -9.93
N GLY A 297 -1.08 22.05 -9.49
CA GLY A 297 -1.36 22.67 -8.19
C GLY A 297 -2.29 23.87 -8.26
N LEU A 298 -2.24 24.72 -7.21
CA LEU A 298 -2.97 25.99 -7.18
C LEU A 298 -2.43 26.95 -8.25
N GLN A 299 -3.30 27.88 -8.69
CA GLN A 299 -2.97 28.86 -9.73
C GLN A 299 -2.37 28.21 -10.98
N ARG A 300 -2.78 26.97 -11.25
CA ARG A 300 -2.25 26.14 -12.35
C ARG A 300 -0.73 25.95 -12.32
N SER A 301 -0.10 26.09 -11.15
CA SER A 301 1.30 25.71 -10.98
C SER A 301 1.50 24.25 -11.33
N ALA A 302 2.60 23.92 -12.02
CA ALA A 302 2.82 22.58 -12.53
C ALA A 302 4.25 22.08 -12.27
N ILE A 303 4.38 20.76 -12.14
CA ILE A 303 5.64 20.03 -12.14
C ILE A 303 5.50 18.92 -13.18
N GLY A 304 6.45 18.82 -14.10
CA GLY A 304 6.50 17.72 -15.05
C GLY A 304 7.00 16.44 -14.39
N THR A 305 6.46 15.31 -14.82
CA THR A 305 6.89 13.98 -14.39
C THR A 305 7.22 13.14 -15.59
N VAL A 306 8.37 12.49 -15.58
CA VAL A 306 8.82 11.57 -16.63
C VAL A 306 9.22 10.27 -15.96
N VAL A 307 8.60 9.16 -16.35
CA VAL A 307 8.78 7.86 -15.69
C VAL A 307 9.12 6.79 -16.72
N ASP A 308 10.23 6.11 -16.55
CA ASP A 308 10.58 4.97 -17.40
C ASP A 308 9.63 3.78 -17.17
N ARG A 309 9.14 3.22 -18.26
CA ARG A 309 8.11 2.17 -18.23
C ARG A 309 8.62 0.84 -17.67
N SER A 310 9.89 0.53 -17.87
CA SER A 310 10.55 -0.71 -17.46
C SER A 310 11.00 -0.62 -15.99
N THR A 311 11.90 0.30 -15.69
CA THR A 311 12.55 0.43 -14.40
C THR A 311 11.75 1.22 -13.37
N ARG A 312 10.71 1.94 -13.77
CA ARG A 312 9.94 2.88 -12.93
C ARG A 312 10.76 4.04 -12.41
N PHE A 313 11.93 4.26 -12.98
CA PHE A 313 12.76 5.41 -12.65
C PHE A 313 12.03 6.70 -13.01
N THR A 314 12.03 7.63 -12.08
CA THR A 314 11.24 8.86 -12.16
C THR A 314 12.15 10.07 -12.17
N MET A 315 11.99 10.94 -13.14
CA MET A 315 12.57 12.28 -13.17
C MET A 315 11.45 13.30 -12.97
N LEU A 316 11.74 14.37 -12.25
CA LEU A 316 10.84 15.50 -12.07
C LEU A 316 11.38 16.69 -12.84
N VAL A 317 10.51 17.32 -13.61
CA VAL A 317 10.84 18.44 -14.47
C VAL A 317 10.40 19.72 -13.79
N HIS A 318 11.38 20.57 -13.46
CA HIS A 318 11.11 21.90 -12.94
C HIS A 318 10.64 22.80 -14.10
N LEU A 319 9.47 23.40 -13.90
CA LEU A 319 8.87 24.32 -14.88
C LEU A 319 8.90 25.74 -14.32
N PRO A 320 9.84 26.59 -14.77
CA PRO A 320 9.83 27.99 -14.40
C PRO A 320 8.63 28.70 -15.06
N ARG A 321 7.97 29.56 -14.34
CA ARG A 321 6.96 30.43 -14.96
C ARG A 321 7.60 31.48 -15.84
N GLU A 322 6.92 31.82 -16.94
CA GLU A 322 7.34 32.90 -17.83
C GLU A 322 7.40 34.24 -17.08
N GLU A 323 8.38 35.04 -17.40
CA GLU A 323 8.53 36.39 -16.85
C GLU A 323 7.29 37.25 -17.14
N GLY A 324 6.89 38.08 -16.19
CA GLY A 324 5.72 38.97 -16.32
C GLY A 324 4.36 38.27 -16.16
N TYR A 325 4.30 36.97 -15.87
CA TYR A 325 3.03 36.26 -15.66
C TYR A 325 2.18 36.88 -14.56
N GLN A 326 2.77 37.40 -13.50
CA GLN A 326 2.05 38.02 -12.37
C GLN A 326 1.33 39.34 -12.74
N HIS A 327 1.73 39.96 -13.84
CA HIS A 327 1.16 41.24 -14.33
C HIS A 327 0.09 41.01 -15.41
N LYS A 328 -0.11 39.77 -15.90
CA LYS A 328 -1.15 39.48 -16.88
C LYS A 328 -2.46 39.11 -16.17
N HIS A 329 -3.49 39.94 -16.33
CA HIS A 329 -4.83 39.60 -15.83
C HIS A 329 -5.28 38.27 -16.39
N SER A 330 -5.76 37.39 -15.50
CA SER A 330 -6.34 36.10 -15.88
C SER A 330 -7.54 36.33 -16.77
N THR A 331 -7.42 36.15 -18.07
CA THR A 331 -8.55 36.11 -18.97
C THR A 331 -9.27 34.75 -18.85
N LYS A 332 -10.59 34.76 -18.87
CA LYS A 332 -11.45 33.56 -18.75
C LYS A 332 -11.08 32.47 -19.77
N ASN A 333 -10.45 32.85 -20.89
CA ASN A 333 -10.01 32.01 -22.00
C ASN A 333 -8.49 31.98 -22.16
N GLY A 334 -7.72 32.32 -21.15
CA GLY A 334 -6.27 32.23 -21.15
C GLY A 334 -5.76 30.80 -21.38
N PRO A 335 -4.48 30.63 -21.77
CA PRO A 335 -3.88 29.32 -22.06
C PRO A 335 -4.09 28.38 -20.87
N ALA A 336 -4.26 27.09 -21.18
CA ALA A 336 -4.64 26.06 -20.20
C ALA A 336 -3.69 25.95 -18.99
N LEU A 337 -2.41 26.29 -19.18
CA LEU A 337 -1.37 26.38 -18.15
C LEU A 337 -0.83 27.80 -18.15
N ALA A 338 -1.50 28.69 -17.44
CA ALA A 338 -1.11 30.10 -17.38
C ALA A 338 0.33 30.27 -16.91
N GLY A 339 1.20 30.81 -17.80
CA GLY A 339 2.62 31.06 -17.56
C GLY A 339 3.54 29.86 -17.82
N TYR A 340 3.04 28.80 -18.48
CA TYR A 340 3.84 27.70 -18.97
C TYR A 340 3.53 27.49 -20.47
N GLY A 341 4.30 28.13 -21.32
CA GLY A 341 4.16 27.98 -22.79
C GLY A 341 4.70 26.62 -23.26
N ALA A 342 4.27 26.20 -24.44
CA ALA A 342 4.77 24.98 -25.05
C ALA A 342 6.30 24.98 -25.24
N ILE A 343 6.91 26.14 -25.46
CA ILE A 343 8.37 26.34 -25.56
C ILE A 343 9.04 26.09 -24.19
N THR A 344 8.50 26.66 -23.11
CA THR A 344 9.02 26.46 -21.75
C THR A 344 8.98 24.97 -21.38
N MET A 345 7.87 24.29 -21.68
CA MET A 345 7.73 22.86 -21.46
C MET A 345 8.75 22.06 -22.29
N LYS A 346 8.87 22.37 -23.59
CA LYS A 346 9.83 21.73 -24.49
C LYS A 346 11.26 21.87 -23.95
N ASN A 347 11.68 23.09 -23.61
CA ASN A 347 13.02 23.34 -23.10
C ASN A 347 13.30 22.61 -21.79
N ALA A 348 12.37 22.64 -20.85
CA ALA A 348 12.52 21.95 -19.57
C ALA A 348 12.61 20.41 -19.73
N LEU A 349 11.80 19.85 -20.61
CA LEU A 349 11.86 18.42 -20.94
C LEU A 349 13.17 18.06 -21.67
N ALA A 350 13.58 18.85 -22.65
CA ALA A 350 14.82 18.65 -23.38
C ALA A 350 16.04 18.68 -22.44
N ASN A 351 16.13 19.68 -21.57
CA ASN A 351 17.19 19.76 -20.56
C ASN A 351 17.20 18.56 -19.61
N THR A 352 16.03 18.08 -19.18
CA THR A 352 15.95 16.92 -18.26
C THR A 352 16.33 15.63 -18.98
N MET A 353 15.89 15.43 -20.22
CA MET A 353 16.11 14.17 -20.94
C MET A 353 17.46 14.10 -21.64
N SER A 354 18.12 15.23 -21.93
CA SER A 354 19.47 15.28 -22.50
C SER A 354 20.56 14.71 -21.58
N THR A 355 20.26 14.56 -20.29
CA THR A 355 21.16 13.90 -19.33
C THR A 355 21.21 12.38 -19.47
N LEU A 356 20.30 11.80 -20.26
CA LEU A 356 20.20 10.35 -20.45
C LEU A 356 21.09 9.88 -21.59
N PRO A 357 21.70 8.68 -21.49
CA PRO A 357 22.29 8.00 -22.63
C PRO A 357 21.25 7.79 -23.74
N THR A 358 21.65 7.93 -24.99
CA THR A 358 20.75 7.81 -26.15
C THR A 358 19.95 6.49 -26.15
N GLN A 359 20.59 5.40 -25.73
CA GLN A 359 19.97 4.07 -25.61
C GLN A 359 18.85 4.01 -24.59
N LEU A 360 18.84 4.93 -23.62
CA LEU A 360 17.80 5.08 -22.59
C LEU A 360 16.88 6.27 -22.85
N ALA A 361 16.95 6.89 -24.01
CA ALA A 361 16.12 8.03 -24.44
C ALA A 361 15.37 7.69 -25.74
N ARG A 362 14.65 6.53 -25.76
CA ARG A 362 14.08 5.94 -26.97
C ARG A 362 12.75 6.57 -27.39
N SER A 363 11.85 6.85 -26.47
CA SER A 363 10.57 7.50 -26.77
C SER A 363 9.95 8.14 -25.54
N LEU A 364 9.09 9.13 -25.78
CA LEU A 364 8.26 9.78 -24.76
C LEU A 364 6.78 9.61 -25.11
N THR A 365 5.97 9.09 -24.18
CA THR A 365 4.53 9.03 -24.33
C THR A 365 3.90 10.11 -23.44
N TRP A 366 3.08 10.98 -24.04
CA TRP A 366 2.40 12.08 -23.34
C TRP A 366 0.88 11.99 -23.49
N ASP A 367 0.12 12.76 -22.70
CA ASP A 367 -1.29 12.92 -23.00
C ASP A 367 -1.51 14.00 -24.07
N ARG A 368 -2.75 14.08 -24.58
CA ARG A 368 -3.12 15.07 -25.60
C ARG A 368 -3.36 16.45 -24.96
N GLY A 369 -2.38 16.93 -24.21
CA GLY A 369 -2.42 18.28 -23.65
C GLY A 369 -1.81 19.30 -24.59
N LYS A 370 -2.37 20.52 -24.62
CA LYS A 370 -1.84 21.66 -25.38
C LYS A 370 -0.42 22.08 -24.94
N GLU A 371 -0.01 21.63 -23.77
CA GLU A 371 1.28 21.93 -23.14
C GLU A 371 2.46 21.34 -23.93
N LEU A 372 2.26 20.27 -24.69
CA LEU A 372 3.31 19.66 -25.50
C LEU A 372 3.07 19.91 -27.02
N SER A 373 2.42 21.00 -27.40
CA SER A 373 2.21 21.35 -28.81
C SER A 373 3.52 21.61 -29.57
N ALA A 374 4.65 21.88 -28.90
CA ALA A 374 5.99 22.00 -29.49
C ALA A 374 6.73 20.63 -29.62
N HIS A 375 6.01 19.49 -29.62
CA HIS A 375 6.58 18.14 -29.68
C HIS A 375 7.47 17.90 -30.92
N VAL A 376 7.14 18.50 -32.07
CA VAL A 376 7.97 18.41 -33.29
C VAL A 376 9.34 19.05 -33.06
N ALA A 377 9.36 20.25 -32.47
CA ALA A 377 10.61 20.93 -32.14
C ALA A 377 11.41 20.15 -31.05
N PHE A 378 10.72 19.54 -30.07
CA PHE A 378 11.35 18.66 -29.11
C PHE A 378 12.03 17.46 -29.78
N LYS A 379 11.33 16.77 -30.70
CA LYS A 379 11.90 15.64 -31.46
C LYS A 379 13.10 16.05 -32.29
N ILE A 380 13.05 17.22 -32.94
CA ILE A 380 14.18 17.71 -33.73
C ILE A 380 15.40 17.99 -32.84
N GLU A 381 15.20 18.57 -31.67
CA GLU A 381 16.27 18.95 -30.77
C GLU A 381 16.88 17.76 -30.03
N THR A 382 16.04 16.82 -29.56
CA THR A 382 16.48 15.71 -28.71
C THR A 382 16.66 14.37 -29.45
N GLY A 383 16.09 14.25 -30.65
CA GLY A 383 16.00 12.97 -31.37
C GLY A 383 14.93 12.02 -30.82
N ILE A 384 14.24 12.37 -29.70
CA ILE A 384 13.29 11.49 -28.99
C ILE A 384 11.90 11.64 -29.64
N PRO A 385 11.32 10.56 -30.21
CA PRO A 385 9.97 10.58 -30.73
C PRO A 385 8.93 10.69 -29.61
N VAL A 386 7.90 11.50 -29.84
CA VAL A 386 6.77 11.70 -28.90
C VAL A 386 5.54 11.02 -29.47
N PHE A 387 4.89 10.21 -28.64
CA PHE A 387 3.62 9.52 -28.93
C PHE A 387 2.52 10.02 -27.99
N PHE A 388 1.32 10.17 -28.51
CA PHE A 388 0.19 10.66 -27.71
C PHE A 388 -0.77 9.53 -27.39
N ALA A 389 -1.15 9.45 -26.10
CA ALA A 389 -2.10 8.47 -25.62
C ALA A 389 -3.50 8.70 -26.25
N ASP A 390 -4.23 7.62 -26.51
CA ASP A 390 -5.58 7.71 -27.03
C ASP A 390 -6.53 8.37 -26.02
N PRO A 391 -7.53 9.12 -26.51
CA PRO A 391 -8.57 9.64 -25.66
C PRO A 391 -9.23 8.50 -24.87
N HIS A 392 -9.54 8.74 -23.58
CA HIS A 392 -10.19 7.77 -22.69
C HIS A 392 -9.39 6.48 -22.40
N ALA A 393 -8.11 6.41 -22.73
CA ALA A 393 -7.25 5.26 -22.48
C ALA A 393 -6.21 5.48 -21.35
N PRO A 394 -6.62 5.73 -20.08
CA PRO A 394 -5.69 6.01 -18.97
C PRO A 394 -4.75 4.84 -18.69
N TRP A 395 -5.13 3.60 -19.06
CA TRP A 395 -4.27 2.42 -18.90
C TRP A 395 -2.99 2.48 -19.76
N GLN A 396 -2.99 3.25 -20.82
CA GLN A 396 -1.81 3.44 -21.67
C GLN A 396 -0.69 4.20 -20.97
N ARG A 397 -1.02 4.98 -19.92
CA ARG A 397 -0.09 5.72 -19.06
C ARG A 397 -0.18 5.30 -17.59
N GLY A 398 -0.51 4.04 -17.33
CA GLY A 398 -0.72 3.51 -15.99
C GLY A 398 0.51 3.60 -15.08
N THR A 399 1.72 3.68 -15.64
CA THR A 399 2.95 3.87 -14.88
C THR A 399 3.00 5.25 -14.27
N ASN A 400 2.72 6.27 -15.08
CA ASN A 400 2.76 7.65 -14.64
C ASN A 400 1.62 7.99 -13.68
N GLU A 401 0.40 7.53 -13.95
CA GLU A 401 -0.73 7.73 -13.04
C GLU A 401 -0.44 7.18 -11.62
N ASN A 402 0.14 5.98 -11.55
CA ASN A 402 0.53 5.39 -10.27
C ASN A 402 1.63 6.22 -9.58
N THR A 403 2.62 6.69 -10.32
CA THR A 403 3.72 7.52 -9.81
C THR A 403 3.19 8.87 -9.34
N ASN A 404 2.31 9.52 -10.10
CA ASN A 404 1.65 10.76 -9.70
C ASN A 404 0.84 10.57 -8.41
N GLY A 405 0.19 9.41 -8.23
CA GLY A 405 -0.46 9.04 -6.97
C GLY A 405 0.49 8.99 -5.77
N LEU A 406 1.74 8.58 -5.97
CA LEU A 406 2.78 8.60 -4.94
C LEU A 406 3.31 10.02 -4.71
N LEU A 407 3.56 10.76 -5.78
CA LEU A 407 4.06 12.13 -5.73
C LEU A 407 3.09 13.09 -5.01
N ARG A 408 1.80 12.78 -4.97
CA ARG A 408 0.81 13.56 -4.18
C ARG A 408 1.04 13.54 -2.67
N GLN A 409 1.97 12.75 -2.17
CA GLN A 409 2.44 12.82 -0.79
C GLN A 409 3.35 14.02 -0.57
N TYR A 410 4.16 14.33 -1.57
CA TYR A 410 5.12 15.44 -1.59
C TYR A 410 4.45 16.72 -2.09
N PHE A 411 3.62 16.59 -3.11
CA PHE A 411 2.92 17.66 -3.81
C PHE A 411 1.40 17.51 -3.64
N PRO A 412 0.82 17.84 -2.47
CA PRO A 412 -0.61 17.68 -2.23
C PRO A 412 -1.45 18.52 -3.18
N LYS A 413 -2.64 18.02 -3.50
CA LYS A 413 -3.64 18.83 -4.22
C LYS A 413 -3.97 20.09 -3.42
N GLY A 414 -4.15 21.20 -4.13
CA GLY A 414 -4.46 22.49 -3.49
C GLY A 414 -3.26 23.19 -2.84
N THR A 415 -2.04 22.87 -3.28
CA THR A 415 -0.82 23.63 -2.92
C THR A 415 -0.24 24.31 -4.16
N ASP A 416 0.44 25.42 -3.97
CA ASP A 416 1.20 26.10 -5.01
C ASP A 416 2.52 25.36 -5.22
N LEU A 417 2.74 24.86 -6.43
CA LEU A 417 3.91 24.07 -6.79
C LEU A 417 5.10 24.93 -7.25
N THR A 418 4.92 26.23 -7.52
CA THR A 418 6.03 27.13 -7.87
C THR A 418 7.01 27.34 -6.71
N ARG A 419 6.62 26.97 -5.51
CA ARG A 419 7.44 27.07 -4.30
C ARG A 419 8.59 26.08 -4.23
N TRP A 420 8.58 25.05 -5.08
CA TRP A 420 9.57 23.99 -5.09
C TRP A 420 10.68 24.35 -6.07
N SER A 421 11.92 24.36 -5.60
CA SER A 421 13.10 24.54 -6.40
C SER A 421 13.44 23.28 -7.21
N SER A 422 14.35 23.40 -8.19
CA SER A 422 14.90 22.25 -8.90
C SER A 422 15.52 21.23 -7.95
N ASP A 423 16.24 21.70 -6.92
CA ASP A 423 16.89 20.84 -5.93
C ASP A 423 15.87 20.08 -5.05
N ASP A 424 14.79 20.77 -4.64
CA ASP A 424 13.68 20.11 -3.95
C ASP A 424 13.07 18.99 -4.79
N LEU A 425 12.89 19.23 -6.10
CA LEU A 425 12.35 18.21 -7.01
C LEU A 425 13.30 17.04 -7.17
N GLN A 426 14.60 17.33 -7.31
CA GLN A 426 15.62 16.28 -7.37
C GLN A 426 15.66 15.44 -6.09
N ALA A 427 15.54 16.06 -4.92
CA ALA A 427 15.48 15.36 -3.65
C ALA A 427 14.25 14.42 -3.58
N VAL A 428 13.08 14.88 -4.06
CA VAL A 428 11.87 14.05 -4.14
C VAL A 428 12.03 12.92 -5.14
N ALA A 429 12.61 13.18 -6.32
CA ALA A 429 12.88 12.15 -7.33
C ALA A 429 13.80 11.06 -6.77
N THR A 430 14.87 11.46 -6.10
CA THR A 430 15.81 10.53 -5.45
C THR A 430 15.10 9.70 -4.37
N ALA A 431 14.30 10.32 -3.52
CA ALA A 431 13.55 9.61 -2.49
C ALA A 431 12.61 8.56 -3.09
N ILE A 432 11.85 8.92 -4.13
CA ILE A 432 10.89 8.00 -4.78
C ILE A 432 11.59 6.85 -5.52
N ASN A 433 12.75 7.13 -6.11
CA ASN A 433 13.55 6.15 -6.83
C ASN A 433 14.25 5.16 -5.87
N ASN A 434 14.44 5.52 -4.62
CA ASN A 434 15.00 4.65 -3.58
C ASN A 434 13.95 3.84 -2.80
N HIS A 435 12.68 3.90 -3.19
CA HIS A 435 11.63 3.07 -2.57
C HIS A 435 11.47 1.74 -3.30
N PRO A 436 11.52 0.58 -2.60
CA PRO A 436 11.31 -0.73 -3.21
C PRO A 436 9.93 -0.83 -3.87
N ARG A 437 9.88 -1.44 -5.06
CA ARG A 437 8.64 -1.60 -5.84
C ARG A 437 8.31 -3.09 -6.02
N LYS A 438 7.07 -3.45 -5.73
CA LYS A 438 6.58 -4.82 -5.91
C LYS A 438 6.75 -5.32 -7.35
N VAL A 439 6.48 -4.46 -8.33
CA VAL A 439 6.61 -4.77 -9.77
C VAL A 439 8.04 -5.01 -10.22
N LEU A 440 9.02 -4.56 -9.44
CA LEU A 440 10.46 -4.79 -9.68
C LEU A 440 11.03 -5.92 -8.81
N GLY A 441 10.17 -6.80 -8.27
CA GLY A 441 10.61 -7.84 -7.33
C GLY A 441 11.21 -7.26 -6.04
N TRP A 442 10.70 -6.10 -5.60
CA TRP A 442 11.16 -5.37 -4.41
C TRP A 442 12.56 -4.74 -4.52
N LYS A 443 13.08 -4.65 -5.74
CA LYS A 443 14.20 -3.73 -6.05
C LYS A 443 13.68 -2.30 -6.11
N THR A 444 14.59 -1.34 -5.95
CA THR A 444 14.27 0.08 -6.13
C THR A 444 14.34 0.46 -7.61
N PRO A 445 13.63 1.49 -8.06
CA PRO A 445 13.79 2.06 -9.40
C PRO A 445 15.23 2.46 -9.70
N ALA A 446 15.95 3.04 -8.73
CA ALA A 446 17.35 3.41 -8.87
C ALA A 446 18.24 2.20 -9.18
N GLU A 447 18.10 1.10 -8.40
CA GLU A 447 18.84 -0.15 -8.66
C GLU A 447 18.53 -0.76 -10.03
N ALA A 448 17.25 -0.71 -10.42
CA ALA A 448 16.83 -1.23 -11.71
C ALA A 448 17.40 -0.41 -12.87
N PHE A 449 17.44 0.91 -12.73
CA PHE A 449 17.97 1.83 -13.73
C PHE A 449 19.49 1.77 -13.82
N GLU A 450 20.18 1.78 -12.67
CA GLU A 450 21.64 1.62 -12.59
C GLU A 450 22.12 0.32 -13.23
N LYS A 451 21.37 -0.78 -13.03
CA LYS A 451 21.66 -2.04 -13.71
C LYS A 451 21.65 -1.87 -15.24
N GLN A 452 20.73 -1.08 -15.80
CA GLN A 452 20.69 -0.82 -17.23
C GLN A 452 21.87 0.02 -17.70
N LEU A 453 22.25 1.05 -16.93
CA LEU A 453 23.44 1.85 -17.24
C LEU A 453 24.69 0.98 -17.32
N ARG A 454 24.91 0.12 -16.33
CA ARG A 454 26.07 -0.80 -16.32
C ARG A 454 26.07 -1.79 -17.49
N LEU A 455 24.88 -2.27 -17.90
CA LEU A 455 24.78 -3.16 -19.07
C LEU A 455 25.14 -2.43 -20.37
N LEU A 456 24.84 -1.14 -20.49
CA LEU A 456 25.23 -0.32 -21.64
C LEU A 456 26.73 -0.04 -21.68
N GLU A 457 27.33 0.23 -20.51
CA GLU A 457 28.78 0.42 -20.38
C GLU A 457 29.55 -0.83 -20.77
N THR A 458 29.09 -2.01 -20.32
CA THR A 458 29.71 -3.29 -20.70
C THR A 458 29.52 -3.65 -22.16
N ALA A 459 28.37 -3.34 -22.76
CA ALA A 459 28.12 -3.57 -24.18
C ALA A 459 28.94 -2.60 -25.09
N GLY A 460 29.11 -1.36 -24.63
CA GLY A 460 29.94 -0.36 -25.34
C GLY A 460 31.44 -0.61 -25.27
N GLY A 461 31.92 -1.27 -24.21
CA GLY A 461 33.33 -1.65 -24.05
C GLY A 461 33.75 -2.89 -24.85
N ALA A 462 32.79 -3.68 -25.36
CA ALA A 462 33.08 -4.89 -26.12
C ALA A 462 33.26 -4.64 -27.65
N THR A 463 33.23 -3.38 -28.11
CA THR A 463 33.34 -3.00 -29.54
C THR A 463 34.67 -2.36 -29.88
N ILE A 464 35.71 -2.51 -29.03
CA ILE A 464 37.06 -2.06 -29.35
C ILE A 464 37.99 -3.27 -29.23
N ASP A 465 37.97 -4.13 -30.24
CA ASP A 465 39.07 -5.03 -30.62
C ASP A 465 38.97 -5.32 -32.13
#